data_93566d0097011520b726d7dfde4debb1
#
_entry.id   93566d0097011520b726d7dfde4debb1
#
_cell.length_a   1.000
_cell.length_b   1.000
_cell.length_c   1.000
_cell.angle_alpha   90.00
_cell.angle_beta   90.00
_cell.angle_gamma   90.00
#
_symmetry.space_group_name_H-M   'P 1'
#
loop_
_entity.id
_entity.type
_entity.pdbx_description
1 polymer ?
#
loop_
_entity_poly.entity_id
_entity_poly.type
_entity_poly.pdbx_seq_one_letter_code
_entity_poly.pdbx_strand_id
1 'polypeptide(L)'
;IKPAEQTPLSALAIAELAHRAGIPPGVINVVTADAEQSIAVGKILCSSPIVRHVSFTGSTPVGRILMEQCAPTVKKIGLELGGHAPFIVFDDADLDAAVVGALQSKYRNAGQTCVCTNRFYVHESIYDAFVQKLGEGAAKIKVGNGIEQGVLQGPLIDAQAVKKVEQHVSDAVS
;
A
#
# COMPACT_ATOMS: atom_id res chain seq x y z
N ILE A 1 16.47 8.18 -4.78
CA ILE A 1 15.27 7.33 -4.59
C ILE A 1 15.68 5.87 -4.71
N LYS A 2 15.29 5.02 -3.74
CA LYS A 2 15.37 3.57 -3.85
C LYS A 2 13.92 3.03 -3.95
N PRO A 3 13.48 2.56 -5.11
CA PRO A 3 12.15 1.98 -5.26
C PRO A 3 12.06 0.59 -4.64
N ALA A 4 10.83 0.07 -4.47
CA ALA A 4 10.63 -1.33 -4.13
C ALA A 4 11.25 -2.22 -5.22
N GLU A 5 11.85 -3.34 -4.81
CA GLU A 5 12.55 -4.27 -5.71
C GLU A 5 11.61 -4.89 -6.76
N GLN A 6 10.35 -5.07 -6.42
CA GLN A 6 9.35 -5.67 -7.31
C GLN A 6 8.72 -4.67 -8.29
N THR A 7 8.86 -3.36 -8.03
CA THR A 7 8.17 -2.31 -8.81
C THR A 7 9.07 -1.11 -9.14
N PRO A 8 10.28 -1.31 -9.73
CA PRO A 8 11.24 -0.22 -9.95
C PRO A 8 10.90 0.65 -11.16
N LEU A 9 10.13 0.15 -12.13
CA LEU A 9 9.99 0.77 -13.45
C LEU A 9 9.36 2.16 -13.41
N SER A 10 8.37 2.40 -12.52
CA SER A 10 7.75 3.72 -12.40
C SER A 10 8.74 4.78 -11.87
N ALA A 11 9.61 4.41 -10.92
CA ALA A 11 10.62 5.32 -10.41
C ALA A 11 11.69 5.64 -11.48
N LEU A 12 12.09 4.65 -12.27
CA LEU A 12 13.01 4.83 -13.41
C LEU A 12 12.38 5.73 -14.49
N ALA A 13 11.09 5.53 -14.79
CA ALA A 13 10.36 6.38 -15.73
C ALA A 13 10.27 7.84 -15.24
N ILE A 14 10.05 8.07 -13.93
CA ILE A 14 10.05 9.41 -13.35
C ILE A 14 11.42 10.09 -13.51
N ALA A 15 12.54 9.37 -13.30
CA ALA A 15 13.87 9.91 -13.50
C ALA A 15 14.12 10.30 -14.96
N GLU A 16 13.69 9.48 -15.92
CA GLU A 16 13.76 9.78 -17.34
C GLU A 16 12.91 11.00 -17.72
N LEU A 17 11.67 11.07 -17.23
CA LEU A 17 10.80 12.22 -17.47
C LEU A 17 11.36 13.51 -16.86
N ALA A 18 11.98 13.43 -15.69
CA ALA A 18 12.67 14.56 -15.07
C ALA A 18 13.85 15.05 -15.92
N HIS A 19 14.63 14.13 -16.48
CA HIS A 19 15.71 14.48 -17.41
C HIS A 19 15.16 15.20 -18.66
N ARG A 20 14.11 14.66 -19.29
CA ARG A 20 13.44 15.29 -20.43
C ARG A 20 12.86 16.66 -20.12
N ALA A 21 12.39 16.86 -18.91
CA ALA A 21 11.87 18.15 -18.43
C ALA A 21 12.97 19.18 -18.11
N GLY A 22 14.24 18.83 -18.29
CA GLY A 22 15.37 19.73 -18.07
C GLY A 22 15.82 19.86 -16.61
N ILE A 23 15.44 18.93 -15.73
CA ILE A 23 15.98 18.89 -14.37
C ILE A 23 17.48 18.59 -14.43
N PRO A 24 18.34 19.39 -13.78
CA PRO A 24 19.78 19.20 -13.87
C PRO A 24 20.23 17.82 -13.39
N PRO A 25 21.26 17.23 -14.03
CA PRO A 25 21.83 15.96 -13.60
C PRO A 25 22.24 15.97 -12.13
N GLY A 26 21.97 14.87 -11.42
CA GLY A 26 22.31 14.72 -10.01
C GLY A 26 21.25 15.22 -9.02
N VAL A 27 20.20 15.95 -9.47
CA VAL A 27 19.09 16.38 -8.60
C VAL A 27 18.17 15.21 -8.26
N ILE A 28 17.88 14.34 -9.24
CA ILE A 28 17.09 13.13 -9.03
C ILE A 28 17.95 11.92 -9.39
N ASN A 29 18.15 11.03 -8.43
CA ASN A 29 18.92 9.81 -8.61
C ASN A 29 18.09 8.61 -8.18
N VAL A 30 18.06 7.54 -8.98
CA VAL A 30 17.38 6.30 -8.67
C VAL A 30 18.40 5.17 -8.57
N VAL A 31 18.37 4.45 -7.44
CA VAL A 31 19.20 3.28 -7.18
C VAL A 31 18.30 2.09 -6.98
N THR A 32 18.35 1.14 -7.89
CA THR A 32 17.62 -0.14 -7.75
C THR A 32 18.44 -1.11 -6.92
N ALA A 33 17.76 -1.94 -6.14
CA ALA A 33 18.37 -2.96 -5.30
C ALA A 33 17.35 -4.10 -5.10
N ASP A 34 17.85 -5.31 -4.91
CA ASP A 34 17.03 -6.42 -4.42
C ASP A 34 16.71 -6.28 -2.92
N ALA A 35 16.01 -7.26 -2.36
CA ALA A 35 15.61 -7.23 -0.96
C ALA A 35 16.80 -7.19 0.01
N GLU A 36 17.86 -7.97 -0.28
CA GLU A 36 19.08 -8.04 0.55
C GLU A 36 19.86 -6.73 0.48
N GLN A 37 20.13 -6.24 -0.71
CA GLN A 37 20.86 -4.99 -0.92
C GLN A 37 20.09 -3.76 -0.42
N SER A 38 18.76 -3.83 -0.39
CA SER A 38 17.91 -2.77 0.18
C SER A 38 18.21 -2.49 1.65
N ILE A 39 18.62 -3.52 2.42
CA ILE A 39 19.03 -3.35 3.83
C ILE A 39 20.32 -2.52 3.89
N ALA A 40 21.32 -2.83 3.05
CA ALA A 40 22.57 -2.09 3.00
C ALA A 40 22.37 -0.63 2.56
N VAL A 41 21.56 -0.41 1.51
CA VAL A 41 21.21 0.94 1.04
C VAL A 41 20.51 1.74 2.13
N GLY A 42 19.52 1.14 2.82
CA GLY A 42 18.80 1.78 3.92
C GLY A 42 19.75 2.20 5.04
N LYS A 43 20.66 1.32 5.46
CA LYS A 43 21.67 1.61 6.48
C LYS A 43 22.58 2.77 6.09
N ILE A 44 23.06 2.80 4.84
CA ILE A 44 23.91 3.89 4.33
C ILE A 44 23.16 5.22 4.35
N LEU A 45 21.90 5.26 3.85
CA LEU A 45 21.11 6.48 3.84
C LEU A 45 20.81 6.98 5.24
N CYS A 46 20.53 6.10 6.20
CA CYS A 46 20.24 6.46 7.57
C CYS A 46 21.49 6.95 8.34
N SER A 47 22.66 6.36 8.13
CA SER A 47 23.89 6.70 8.85
C SER A 47 24.71 7.82 8.22
N SER A 48 24.54 8.13 6.93
CA SER A 48 25.30 9.14 6.23
C SER A 48 25.06 10.55 6.79
N PRO A 49 26.12 11.31 7.13
CA PRO A 49 25.99 12.71 7.57
C PRO A 49 25.58 13.67 6.43
N ILE A 50 25.71 13.23 5.17
CA ILE A 50 25.33 14.02 3.99
C ILE A 50 23.81 14.02 3.82
N VAL A 51 23.15 12.87 4.11
CA VAL A 51 21.70 12.73 4.01
C VAL A 51 21.04 13.45 5.19
N ARG A 52 20.21 14.44 4.91
CA ARG A 52 19.54 15.27 5.91
C ARG A 52 18.12 14.82 6.25
N HIS A 53 17.48 14.13 5.33
CA HIS A 53 16.11 13.63 5.48
C HIS A 53 15.99 12.25 4.85
N VAL A 54 15.37 11.33 5.55
CA VAL A 54 14.95 10.02 5.01
C VAL A 54 13.43 9.98 4.99
N SER A 55 12.85 9.67 3.83
CA SER A 55 11.42 9.39 3.70
C SER A 55 11.23 7.92 3.33
N PHE A 56 10.30 7.26 3.98
CA PHE A 56 10.04 5.84 3.77
C PHE A 56 8.55 5.54 3.77
N THR A 57 8.12 4.76 2.81
CA THR A 57 6.78 4.16 2.78
C THR A 57 6.94 2.64 2.78
N GLY A 58 6.30 1.97 3.74
CA GLY A 58 6.37 0.51 3.84
C GLY A 58 5.86 -0.03 5.18
N SER A 59 6.42 -1.16 5.62
CA SER A 59 5.95 -1.81 6.84
C SER A 59 6.40 -1.10 8.12
N THR A 60 5.57 -1.14 9.16
CA THR A 60 5.88 -0.58 10.49
C THR A 60 7.17 -1.16 11.10
N PRO A 61 7.45 -2.48 11.03
CA PRO A 61 8.72 -3.03 11.51
C PRO A 61 9.95 -2.40 10.85
N VAL A 62 9.93 -2.23 9.54
CA VAL A 62 11.04 -1.57 8.81
C VAL A 62 11.14 -0.09 9.19
N GLY A 63 10.01 0.60 9.31
CA GLY A 63 9.99 1.99 9.78
C GLY A 63 10.68 2.19 11.13
N ARG A 64 10.45 1.27 12.09
CA ARG A 64 11.13 1.28 13.40
C ARG A 64 12.64 1.14 13.28
N ILE A 65 13.11 0.21 12.44
CA ILE A 65 14.54 0.01 12.17
C ILE A 65 15.17 1.29 11.59
N LEU A 66 14.50 1.93 10.63
CA LEU A 66 15.01 3.16 10.02
C LEU A 66 15.04 4.33 11.02
N MET A 67 14.05 4.45 11.91
CA MET A 67 14.07 5.43 13.00
C MET A 67 15.30 5.24 13.90
N GLU A 68 15.54 4.00 14.35
CA GLU A 68 16.69 3.66 15.18
C GLU A 68 18.01 4.01 14.49
N GLN A 69 18.15 3.65 13.21
CA GLN A 69 19.35 3.95 12.42
C GLN A 69 19.56 5.45 12.15
N CYS A 70 18.50 6.25 12.11
CA CYS A 70 18.58 7.69 11.93
C CYS A 70 18.90 8.47 13.22
N ALA A 71 18.61 7.89 14.40
CA ALA A 71 18.74 8.55 15.69
C ALA A 71 20.13 9.14 15.97
N PRO A 72 21.26 8.45 15.69
CA PRO A 72 22.61 9.01 15.96
C PRO A 72 22.93 10.30 15.21
N THR A 73 22.30 10.56 14.07
CA THR A 73 22.52 11.76 13.27
C THR A 73 21.43 12.83 13.44
N VAL A 74 20.40 12.52 14.23
CA VAL A 74 19.23 13.40 14.47
C VAL A 74 18.63 13.95 13.16
N LYS A 75 18.72 13.18 12.07
CA LYS A 75 18.17 13.61 10.78
C LYS A 75 16.64 13.56 10.78
N LYS A 76 16.03 14.37 9.92
CA LYS A 76 14.59 14.33 9.72
C LYS A 76 14.17 13.00 9.12
N ILE A 77 13.05 12.45 9.59
CA ILE A 77 12.49 11.22 9.07
C ILE A 77 10.98 11.40 8.83
N GLY A 78 10.51 11.02 7.65
CA GLY A 78 9.11 10.94 7.28
C GLY A 78 8.73 9.48 7.06
N LEU A 79 7.71 8.99 7.77
CA LEU A 79 7.29 7.59 7.72
C LEU A 79 5.82 7.50 7.33
N GLU A 80 5.56 6.79 6.23
CA GLU A 80 4.24 6.35 5.80
C GLU A 80 4.18 4.83 5.95
N LEU A 81 3.38 4.36 6.91
CA LEU A 81 3.40 2.98 7.38
C LEU A 81 2.04 2.31 7.20
N GLY A 82 1.91 1.07 7.66
CA GLY A 82 0.66 0.34 7.64
C GLY A 82 -0.41 0.98 8.52
N GLY A 83 -1.66 0.71 8.18
CA GLY A 83 -2.83 1.20 8.91
C GLY A 83 -3.85 0.10 9.18
N HIS A 84 -4.89 0.45 9.93
CA HIS A 84 -6.03 -0.41 10.25
C HIS A 84 -7.32 0.39 10.14
N ALA A 85 -7.58 0.91 8.93
CA ALA A 85 -8.61 1.89 8.65
C ALA A 85 -10.03 1.38 8.96
N PRO A 86 -10.84 2.13 9.72
CA PRO A 86 -12.26 1.88 9.88
C PRO A 86 -13.06 2.49 8.71
N PHE A 87 -14.18 1.86 8.38
CA PHE A 87 -15.23 2.40 7.51
C PHE A 87 -16.54 2.36 8.30
N ILE A 88 -17.16 3.51 8.51
CA ILE A 88 -18.29 3.65 9.42
C ILE A 88 -19.54 4.01 8.61
N VAL A 89 -20.64 3.26 8.81
CA VAL A 89 -21.91 3.48 8.10
C VAL A 89 -23.02 3.63 9.16
N PHE A 90 -23.57 4.84 9.25
CA PHE A 90 -24.72 5.13 10.09
C PHE A 90 -26.03 4.80 9.37
N ASP A 91 -27.13 4.75 10.12
CA ASP A 91 -28.46 4.36 9.64
C ASP A 91 -29.10 5.35 8.66
N ASP A 92 -28.66 6.58 8.68
CA ASP A 92 -29.08 7.64 7.76
C ASP A 92 -28.27 7.71 6.46
N ALA A 93 -27.27 6.82 6.27
CA ALA A 93 -26.45 6.80 5.08
C ALA A 93 -27.21 6.29 3.85
N ASP A 94 -26.88 6.82 2.67
CA ASP A 94 -27.25 6.17 1.41
C ASP A 94 -26.53 4.83 1.30
N LEU A 95 -27.27 3.74 1.49
CA LEU A 95 -26.73 2.38 1.57
C LEU A 95 -26.04 1.96 0.28
N ASP A 96 -26.59 2.33 -0.88
CA ASP A 96 -25.99 1.95 -2.18
C ASP A 96 -24.68 2.70 -2.43
N ALA A 97 -24.64 3.99 -2.13
CA ALA A 97 -23.42 4.78 -2.18
C ALA A 97 -22.36 4.27 -1.18
N ALA A 98 -22.77 3.89 0.04
CA ALA A 98 -21.89 3.31 1.06
C ALA A 98 -21.26 1.99 0.59
N VAL A 99 -22.03 1.10 -0.02
CA VAL A 99 -21.53 -0.17 -0.57
C VAL A 99 -20.53 0.06 -1.71
N VAL A 100 -20.84 0.99 -2.63
CA VAL A 100 -19.89 1.35 -3.70
C VAL A 100 -18.58 1.88 -3.11
N GLY A 101 -18.64 2.80 -2.16
CA GLY A 101 -17.47 3.34 -1.46
C GLY A 101 -16.68 2.26 -0.71
N ALA A 102 -17.37 1.33 -0.06
CA ALA A 102 -16.76 0.20 0.65
C ALA A 102 -15.98 -0.73 -0.30
N LEU A 103 -16.58 -1.10 -1.45
CA LEU A 103 -15.93 -1.91 -2.46
C LEU A 103 -14.69 -1.21 -3.04
N GLN A 104 -14.81 0.07 -3.39
CA GLN A 104 -13.69 0.86 -3.91
C GLN A 104 -12.56 0.98 -2.88
N SER A 105 -12.89 1.23 -1.61
CA SER A 105 -11.91 1.33 -0.54
C SER A 105 -11.22 0.02 -0.25
N LYS A 106 -11.98 -1.10 -0.18
CA LYS A 106 -11.43 -2.40 0.22
C LYS A 106 -10.63 -3.08 -0.88
N TYR A 107 -11.13 -3.05 -2.12
CA TYR A 107 -10.58 -3.84 -3.22
C TYR A 107 -9.61 -3.06 -4.12
N ARG A 108 -9.36 -1.79 -3.85
CA ARG A 108 -8.31 -1.03 -4.52
C ARG A 108 -6.97 -1.75 -4.40
N ASN A 109 -6.30 -1.99 -5.53
CA ASN A 109 -5.01 -2.69 -5.59
C ASN A 109 -5.02 -4.06 -4.85
N ALA A 110 -6.12 -4.80 -4.96
CA ALA A 110 -6.36 -6.07 -4.25
C ALA A 110 -6.25 -5.96 -2.72
N GLY A 111 -6.60 -4.80 -2.15
CA GLY A 111 -6.51 -4.55 -0.70
C GLY A 111 -5.10 -4.26 -0.18
N GLN A 112 -4.08 -4.21 -1.05
CA GLN A 112 -2.68 -4.02 -0.68
C GLN A 112 -2.32 -2.54 -0.60
N THR A 113 -3.05 -1.78 0.23
CA THR A 113 -2.88 -0.32 0.37
C THR A 113 -3.04 0.07 1.84
N CYS A 114 -2.19 0.97 2.34
CA CYS A 114 -2.22 1.45 3.72
C CYS A 114 -3.54 2.12 4.12
N VAL A 115 -4.28 2.68 3.16
CA VAL A 115 -5.57 3.36 3.36
C VAL A 115 -6.78 2.47 3.07
N CYS A 116 -6.60 1.21 2.68
CA CYS A 116 -7.72 0.30 2.46
C CYS A 116 -8.46 0.02 3.76
N THR A 117 -9.78 -0.07 3.66
CA THR A 117 -10.63 -0.45 4.80
C THR A 117 -10.26 -1.85 5.32
N ASN A 118 -10.02 -1.94 6.61
CA ASN A 118 -9.77 -3.19 7.32
C ASN A 118 -10.97 -3.61 8.17
N ARG A 119 -11.74 -2.64 8.66
CA ARG A 119 -12.86 -2.86 9.57
C ARG A 119 -14.07 -2.06 9.12
N PHE A 120 -15.20 -2.75 8.96
CA PHE A 120 -16.49 -2.11 8.70
C PHE A 120 -17.31 -2.07 9.98
N TYR A 121 -17.73 -0.87 10.37
CA TYR A 121 -18.66 -0.63 11.47
C TYR A 121 -19.97 -0.11 10.89
N VAL A 122 -20.98 -0.95 10.91
CA VAL A 122 -22.28 -0.67 10.31
C VAL A 122 -23.33 -0.64 11.38
N HIS A 123 -24.20 0.38 11.36
CA HIS A 123 -25.32 0.48 12.30
C HIS A 123 -26.20 -0.77 12.20
N GLU A 124 -26.68 -1.25 13.36
CA GLU A 124 -27.41 -2.54 13.47
C GLU A 124 -28.62 -2.63 12.54
N SER A 125 -29.37 -1.54 12.40
CA SER A 125 -30.61 -1.52 11.60
C SER A 125 -30.40 -1.74 10.09
N ILE A 126 -29.19 -1.48 9.57
CA ILE A 126 -28.85 -1.62 8.15
C ILE A 126 -27.78 -2.68 7.89
N TYR A 127 -27.32 -3.36 8.93
CA TYR A 127 -26.19 -4.29 8.87
C TYR A 127 -26.42 -5.41 7.86
N ASP A 128 -27.52 -6.14 7.95
CA ASP A 128 -27.81 -7.28 7.08
C ASP A 128 -27.89 -6.86 5.60
N ALA A 129 -28.58 -5.74 5.33
CA ALA A 129 -28.69 -5.21 3.98
C ALA A 129 -27.34 -4.76 3.42
N PHE A 130 -26.49 -4.15 4.26
CA PHE A 130 -25.13 -3.76 3.87
C PHE A 130 -24.27 -4.99 3.54
N VAL A 131 -24.25 -6.00 4.40
CA VAL A 131 -23.46 -7.23 4.24
C VAL A 131 -23.88 -7.97 2.96
N GLN A 132 -25.20 -8.11 2.74
CA GLN A 132 -25.70 -8.73 1.52
C GLN A 132 -25.22 -7.98 0.27
N LYS A 133 -25.44 -6.68 0.19
CA LYS A 133 -25.07 -5.88 -0.98
C LYS A 133 -23.54 -5.84 -1.19
N LEU A 134 -22.76 -5.77 -0.11
CA LEU A 134 -21.30 -5.82 -0.18
C LEU A 134 -20.82 -7.16 -0.74
N GLY A 135 -21.38 -8.27 -0.26
CA GLY A 135 -21.07 -9.61 -0.76
C GLY A 135 -21.42 -9.81 -2.24
N GLU A 136 -22.61 -9.36 -2.66
CA GLU A 136 -23.01 -9.38 -4.06
C GLU A 136 -22.10 -8.52 -4.95
N GLY A 137 -21.69 -7.36 -4.45
CA GLY A 137 -20.75 -6.48 -5.15
C GLY A 137 -19.36 -7.10 -5.27
N ALA A 138 -18.84 -7.69 -4.19
CA ALA A 138 -17.56 -8.38 -4.18
C ALA A 138 -17.51 -9.58 -5.14
N ALA A 139 -18.59 -10.36 -5.20
CA ALA A 139 -18.71 -11.51 -6.09
C ALA A 139 -18.69 -11.14 -7.60
N LYS A 140 -19.03 -9.89 -7.93
CA LYS A 140 -19.01 -9.39 -9.33
C LYS A 140 -17.64 -8.88 -9.76
N ILE A 141 -16.67 -8.77 -8.84
CA ILE A 141 -15.33 -8.28 -9.18
C ILE A 141 -14.62 -9.29 -10.08
N LYS A 142 -14.34 -8.90 -11.32
CA LYS A 142 -13.59 -9.74 -12.26
C LYS A 142 -12.10 -9.71 -11.90
N VAL A 143 -11.55 -10.89 -11.62
CA VAL A 143 -10.11 -11.10 -11.38
C VAL A 143 -9.47 -11.60 -12.67
N GLY A 144 -8.29 -11.07 -13.02
CA GLY A 144 -7.58 -11.47 -14.23
C GLY A 144 -6.43 -10.56 -14.60
N ASN A 145 -6.03 -10.59 -15.87
CA ASN A 145 -4.98 -9.72 -16.38
C ASN A 145 -5.50 -8.28 -16.48
N GLY A 146 -4.82 -7.32 -15.86
CA GLY A 146 -5.22 -5.92 -15.78
C GLY A 146 -5.29 -5.16 -17.12
N ILE A 147 -4.75 -5.72 -18.21
CA ILE A 147 -4.91 -5.15 -19.56
C ILE A 147 -6.21 -5.61 -20.25
N GLU A 148 -6.92 -6.58 -19.69
CA GLU A 148 -8.20 -7.03 -20.22
C GLU A 148 -9.34 -6.12 -19.77
N GLN A 149 -10.28 -5.86 -20.67
CA GLN A 149 -11.42 -5.00 -20.36
C GLN A 149 -12.29 -5.56 -19.22
N GLY A 150 -12.63 -4.72 -18.26
CA GLY A 150 -13.49 -5.05 -17.13
C GLY A 150 -12.81 -5.82 -16.00
N VAL A 151 -11.52 -6.12 -16.08
CA VAL A 151 -10.75 -6.68 -14.97
C VAL A 151 -10.50 -5.57 -13.95
N LEU A 152 -10.87 -5.82 -12.68
CA LEU A 152 -10.73 -4.89 -11.57
C LEU A 152 -9.69 -5.34 -10.54
N GLN A 153 -9.32 -6.62 -10.55
CA GLN A 153 -8.35 -7.21 -9.62
C GLN A 153 -7.28 -7.98 -10.39
N GLY A 154 -6.02 -7.66 -10.10
CA GLY A 154 -4.87 -8.42 -10.56
C GLY A 154 -4.37 -9.42 -9.49
N PRO A 155 -3.17 -9.98 -9.69
CA PRO A 155 -2.54 -10.85 -8.70
C PRO A 155 -2.11 -10.06 -7.46
N LEU A 156 -1.96 -10.76 -6.33
CA LEU A 156 -1.23 -10.24 -5.19
C LEU A 156 0.27 -10.14 -5.55
N ILE A 157 0.99 -9.31 -4.79
CA ILE A 157 2.40 -8.98 -5.12
C ILE A 157 3.33 -10.21 -5.15
N ASP A 158 3.11 -11.17 -4.26
CA ASP A 158 3.91 -12.39 -4.17
C ASP A 158 3.16 -13.54 -3.47
N ALA A 159 3.79 -14.72 -3.44
CA ALA A 159 3.25 -15.90 -2.78
C ALA A 159 3.11 -15.75 -1.25
N GLN A 160 3.92 -14.90 -0.62
CA GLN A 160 3.80 -14.64 0.81
C GLN A 160 2.52 -13.85 1.13
N ALA A 161 2.16 -12.91 0.27
CA ALA A 161 0.89 -12.17 0.39
C ALA A 161 -0.31 -13.11 0.20
N VAL A 162 -0.25 -14.05 -0.75
CA VAL A 162 -1.29 -15.09 -0.92
C VAL A 162 -1.46 -15.91 0.35
N LYS A 163 -0.35 -16.45 0.88
CA LYS A 163 -0.36 -17.25 2.12
C LYS A 163 -0.97 -16.48 3.29
N LYS A 164 -0.67 -15.18 3.41
CA LYS A 164 -1.24 -14.34 4.46
C LYS A 164 -2.76 -14.19 4.32
N VAL A 165 -3.25 -13.98 3.10
CA VAL A 165 -4.70 -13.91 2.84
C VAL A 165 -5.38 -15.24 3.16
N GLU A 166 -4.81 -16.37 2.76
CA GLU A 166 -5.31 -17.70 3.09
C GLU A 166 -5.40 -17.93 4.61
N GLN A 167 -4.39 -17.49 5.36
CA GLN A 167 -4.41 -17.56 6.83
C GLN A 167 -5.56 -16.74 7.42
N HIS A 168 -5.78 -15.52 6.94
CA HIS A 168 -6.86 -14.65 7.41
C HIS A 168 -8.24 -15.23 7.07
N VAL A 169 -8.40 -15.82 5.89
CA VAL A 169 -9.66 -16.49 5.51
C VAL A 169 -9.91 -17.72 6.38
N SER A 170 -8.87 -18.53 6.60
CA SER A 170 -8.97 -19.72 7.46
C SER A 170 -9.33 -19.36 8.89
N ASP A 171 -8.71 -18.31 9.45
CA ASP A 171 -9.02 -17.81 10.79
C ASP A 171 -10.47 -17.32 10.92
N ALA A 172 -10.98 -16.67 9.88
CA ALA A 172 -12.34 -16.12 9.88
C ALA A 172 -13.46 -17.20 9.76
N VAL A 173 -13.15 -18.40 9.25
CA VAL A 173 -14.12 -19.49 9.04
C VAL A 173 -13.97 -20.63 10.05
N SER A 174 -12.96 -20.60 10.92
CA SER A 174 -12.72 -21.56 12.00
C SER A 174 -13.54 -21.21 13.25
#